data_5c2608d1414771878b25eb9c65b0fe8b
#
_entry.id   5c2608d1414771878b25eb9c65b0fe8b
#
_cell.length_a   1.000
_cell.length_b   1.000
_cell.length_c   1.000
_cell.angle_alpha   90.00
_cell.angle_beta   90.00
_cell.angle_gamma   90.00
#
_symmetry.space_group_name_H-M   'P 1'
#
loop_
_entity.id
_entity.type
_entity.pdbx_description
1 polymer ?
#
loop_
_entity_poly.entity_id
_entity_poly.type
_entity_poly.pdbx_seq_one_letter_code
_entity_poly.pdbx_strand_id
1 'polypeptide(L)'
;MKTTTEFQLVDVDKLIPYINNARTHSPEQINKLRASLREFGFVNPLIIDKDYNVLAGHGRLSAAKAEGYEKVPCVFVEHMTEAQKKAYILADNRMALDAGWDDELLKLEIEGLEAMDFDVSLTGFDAAELDKLLSPGADDVQEIGRASCRERV
;
A
#
# COMPACT_ATOMS: atom_id res chain seq x y z
N MET A 1 -6.09 8.46 24.23
CA MET A 1 -5.76 7.96 22.87
C MET A 1 -7.03 7.57 22.15
N LYS A 2 -7.17 8.03 20.90
CA LYS A 2 -8.40 7.77 20.14
C LYS A 2 -8.20 6.55 19.25
N THR A 3 -9.14 5.63 19.31
CA THR A 3 -9.08 4.39 18.55
C THR A 3 -10.44 4.12 17.91
N THR A 4 -10.44 3.73 16.65
CA THR A 4 -11.68 3.28 16.03
C THR A 4 -11.92 1.82 16.40
N THR A 5 -13.18 1.49 16.62
CA THR A 5 -13.57 0.12 16.97
C THR A 5 -14.58 -0.47 15.98
N GLU A 6 -15.04 0.34 15.05
CA GLU A 6 -16.05 -0.11 14.10
C GLU A 6 -15.41 -0.64 12.82
N PHE A 7 -15.76 -1.86 12.48
CA PHE A 7 -15.34 -2.54 11.28
C PHE A 7 -16.55 -3.24 10.67
N GLN A 8 -16.77 -3.08 9.38
CA GLN A 8 -17.81 -3.84 8.71
C GLN A 8 -17.60 -3.88 7.19
N LEU A 9 -18.30 -4.79 6.56
CA LEU A 9 -18.35 -4.86 5.10
C LEU A 9 -19.37 -3.83 4.60
N VAL A 10 -18.98 -3.04 3.62
CA VAL A 10 -19.80 -1.97 3.06
C VAL A 10 -19.95 -2.18 1.55
N ASP A 11 -21.14 -1.95 1.04
CA ASP A 11 -21.38 -2.01 -0.40
C ASP A 11 -20.49 -1.00 -1.11
N VAL A 12 -19.81 -1.46 -2.14
CA VAL A 12 -18.92 -0.60 -2.94
C VAL A 12 -19.67 0.62 -3.48
N ASP A 13 -20.92 0.44 -3.84
CA ASP A 13 -21.74 1.52 -4.41
C ASP A 13 -22.09 2.63 -3.42
N LYS A 14 -21.99 2.36 -2.13
CA LYS A 14 -22.24 3.37 -1.10
C LYS A 14 -21.03 4.26 -0.84
N LEU A 15 -19.84 3.82 -1.22
CA LEU A 15 -18.60 4.53 -0.92
C LEU A 15 -18.41 5.74 -1.82
N ILE A 16 -18.03 6.86 -1.22
CA ILE A 16 -17.84 8.13 -1.91
C ILE A 16 -16.35 8.44 -1.95
N PRO A 17 -15.68 8.31 -3.12
CA PRO A 17 -14.29 8.67 -3.23
C PRO A 17 -14.08 10.16 -2.98
N TYR A 18 -12.95 10.52 -2.38
CA TYR A 18 -12.63 11.92 -2.15
C TYR A 18 -12.28 12.60 -3.47
N ILE A 19 -13.08 13.59 -3.85
CA ILE A 19 -12.99 14.23 -5.17
C ILE A 19 -11.66 14.98 -5.37
N ASN A 20 -11.09 15.53 -4.29
CA ASN A 20 -9.83 16.27 -4.35
C ASN A 20 -8.63 15.41 -3.96
N ASN A 21 -8.70 14.11 -4.21
CA ASN A 21 -7.60 13.22 -3.88
C ASN A 21 -6.38 13.56 -4.72
N ALA A 22 -5.34 14.08 -4.05
CA ALA A 22 -4.09 14.48 -4.70
C ALA A 22 -3.21 13.29 -5.09
N ARG A 23 -3.47 12.12 -4.53
CA ARG A 23 -2.71 10.92 -4.85
C ARG A 23 -3.22 10.31 -6.16
N THR A 24 -2.30 10.07 -7.07
CA THR A 24 -2.63 9.44 -8.36
C THR A 24 -2.20 7.97 -8.37
N HIS A 25 -2.89 7.18 -9.16
CA HIS A 25 -2.58 5.76 -9.33
C HIS A 25 -2.51 5.45 -10.83
N SER A 26 -1.37 4.91 -11.24
CA SER A 26 -1.19 4.49 -12.63
C SER A 26 -1.97 3.19 -12.91
N PRO A 27 -2.27 2.89 -14.17
CA PRO A 27 -2.86 1.59 -14.50
C PRO A 27 -2.02 0.41 -14.02
N GLU A 28 -0.70 0.53 -14.08
CA GLU A 28 0.20 -0.51 -13.58
C GLU A 28 0.04 -0.73 -12.08
N GLN A 29 -0.08 0.37 -11.32
CA GLN A 29 -0.27 0.27 -9.88
C GLN A 29 -1.61 -0.38 -9.55
N ILE A 30 -2.68 0.01 -10.25
CA ILE A 30 -3.99 -0.61 -10.04
C ILE A 30 -3.92 -2.10 -10.39
N ASN A 31 -3.22 -2.49 -11.43
CA ASN A 31 -3.04 -3.90 -11.78
C ASN A 31 -2.30 -4.67 -10.70
N LYS A 32 -1.28 -4.08 -10.07
CA LYS A 32 -0.59 -4.68 -8.93
C LYS A 32 -1.54 -4.89 -7.75
N LEU A 33 -2.36 -3.88 -7.47
CA LEU A 33 -3.36 -3.98 -6.40
C LEU A 33 -4.39 -5.06 -6.70
N ARG A 34 -4.84 -5.15 -7.96
CA ARG A 34 -5.77 -6.21 -8.37
C ARG A 34 -5.16 -7.60 -8.17
N ALA A 35 -3.90 -7.78 -8.58
CA ALA A 35 -3.21 -9.05 -8.38
C ALA A 35 -3.10 -9.39 -6.90
N SER A 36 -2.80 -8.40 -6.07
CA SER A 36 -2.74 -8.56 -4.62
C SER A 36 -4.08 -8.99 -4.03
N LEU A 37 -5.17 -8.37 -4.48
CA LEU A 37 -6.51 -8.74 -4.03
C LEU A 37 -6.86 -10.19 -4.41
N ARG A 38 -6.46 -10.62 -5.60
CA ARG A 38 -6.70 -12.01 -6.04
C ARG A 38 -5.91 -13.00 -5.20
N GLU A 39 -4.65 -12.67 -4.87
CA GLU A 39 -3.78 -13.59 -4.14
C GLU A 39 -4.09 -13.62 -2.65
N PHE A 40 -4.20 -12.47 -2.02
CA PHE A 40 -4.29 -12.37 -0.56
C PHE A 40 -5.70 -12.09 -0.03
N GLY A 41 -6.62 -11.72 -0.92
CA GLY A 41 -7.93 -11.23 -0.51
C GLY A 41 -7.85 -9.76 -0.10
N PHE A 42 -9.00 -9.21 0.26
CA PHE A 42 -9.09 -7.81 0.69
C PHE A 42 -8.83 -7.74 2.20
N VAL A 43 -7.56 -7.73 2.59
CA VAL A 43 -7.16 -7.83 4.01
C VAL A 43 -6.82 -6.50 4.66
N ASN A 44 -6.61 -5.44 3.87
CA ASN A 44 -6.29 -4.11 4.39
C ASN A 44 -7.49 -3.19 4.19
N PRO A 45 -8.29 -2.93 5.25
CA PRO A 45 -9.57 -2.23 5.09
C PRO A 45 -9.41 -0.79 4.59
N LEU A 46 -10.48 -0.28 3.99
CA LEU A 46 -10.59 1.14 3.70
C LEU A 46 -10.91 1.90 4.98
N ILE A 47 -10.45 3.14 5.05
CA ILE A 47 -10.81 4.05 6.15
C ILE A 47 -11.86 4.99 5.62
N ILE A 48 -13.02 5.03 6.27
CA ILE A 48 -14.16 5.86 5.84
C ILE A 48 -14.74 6.61 7.02
N ASP A 49 -15.48 7.67 6.74
CA ASP A 49 -16.24 8.38 7.77
C ASP A 49 -17.67 7.84 7.84
N LYS A 50 -18.47 8.39 8.76
CA LYS A 50 -19.84 7.94 8.96
C LYS A 50 -20.74 8.16 7.75
N ASP A 51 -20.38 9.07 6.86
CA ASP A 51 -21.15 9.39 5.65
C ASP A 51 -20.63 8.63 4.42
N TYR A 52 -19.78 7.61 4.65
CA TYR A 52 -19.20 6.75 3.61
C TYR A 52 -18.18 7.45 2.72
N ASN A 53 -17.65 8.59 3.14
CA ASN A 53 -16.56 9.22 2.42
C ASN A 53 -15.25 8.47 2.67
N VAL A 54 -14.57 8.10 1.59
CA VAL A 54 -13.32 7.35 1.69
C VAL A 54 -12.18 8.29 2.06
N LEU A 55 -11.52 8.00 3.17
CA LEU A 55 -10.39 8.78 3.66
C LEU A 55 -9.05 8.14 3.27
N ALA A 56 -8.99 6.83 3.19
CA ALA A 56 -7.79 6.11 2.78
C ALA A 56 -8.17 4.85 2.03
N GLY A 57 -7.34 4.47 1.07
CA GLY A 57 -7.52 3.23 0.31
C GLY A 57 -8.16 3.43 -1.05
N HIS A 58 -8.05 4.61 -1.65
CA HIS A 58 -8.64 4.88 -2.97
C HIS A 58 -8.14 3.93 -4.05
N GLY A 59 -6.85 3.59 -4.04
CA GLY A 59 -6.30 2.63 -5.00
C GLY A 59 -6.90 1.24 -4.81
N ARG A 60 -7.02 0.81 -3.56
CA ARG A 60 -7.65 -0.49 -3.24
C ARG A 60 -9.11 -0.51 -3.67
N LEU A 61 -9.83 0.59 -3.47
CA LEU A 61 -11.22 0.68 -3.91
C LEU A 61 -11.33 0.56 -5.42
N SER A 62 -10.48 1.26 -6.15
CA SER A 62 -10.47 1.18 -7.62
C SER A 62 -10.17 -0.24 -8.09
N ALA A 63 -9.19 -0.89 -7.47
CA ALA A 63 -8.86 -2.27 -7.79
C ALA A 63 -10.00 -3.24 -7.47
N ALA A 64 -10.65 -3.04 -6.33
CA ALA A 64 -11.78 -3.87 -5.92
C ALA A 64 -12.95 -3.75 -6.89
N LYS A 65 -13.26 -2.54 -7.34
CA LYS A 65 -14.31 -2.33 -8.35
C LYS A 65 -13.98 -3.06 -9.64
N ALA A 66 -12.72 -2.98 -10.07
CA ALA A 66 -12.27 -3.66 -11.28
C ALA A 66 -12.34 -5.18 -11.15
N GLU A 67 -12.13 -5.71 -9.93
CA GLU A 67 -12.22 -7.15 -9.66
C GLU A 67 -13.64 -7.63 -9.40
N GLY A 68 -14.61 -6.73 -9.38
CA GLY A 68 -16.02 -7.11 -9.21
C GLY A 68 -16.45 -7.33 -7.77
N TYR A 69 -15.77 -6.77 -6.81
CA TYR A 69 -16.18 -6.85 -5.41
C TYR A 69 -17.50 -6.11 -5.22
N GLU A 70 -18.45 -6.75 -4.56
CA GLU A 70 -19.71 -6.11 -4.19
C GLU A 70 -19.59 -5.39 -2.85
N LYS A 71 -18.84 -5.95 -1.92
CA LYS A 71 -18.63 -5.40 -0.59
C LYS A 71 -17.14 -5.43 -0.27
N VAL A 72 -16.70 -4.42 0.47
CA VAL A 72 -15.31 -4.30 0.89
C VAL A 72 -15.24 -3.98 2.39
N PRO A 73 -14.18 -4.43 3.07
CA PRO A 73 -14.02 -4.14 4.49
C PRO A 73 -13.67 -2.68 4.70
N CYS A 74 -14.35 -2.07 5.66
CA CYS A 74 -14.15 -0.66 5.99
C CYS A 74 -14.04 -0.48 7.49
N VAL A 75 -13.23 0.47 7.90
CA VAL A 75 -13.14 0.93 9.27
C VAL A 75 -13.75 2.32 9.33
N PHE A 76 -14.71 2.52 10.23
CA PHE A 76 -15.37 3.80 10.40
C PHE A 76 -14.58 4.66 11.38
N VAL A 77 -14.36 5.93 11.00
CA VAL A 77 -13.71 6.92 11.84
C VAL A 77 -14.66 8.10 12.01
N GLU A 78 -15.07 8.38 13.25
CA GLU A 78 -16.08 9.39 13.52
C GLU A 78 -15.57 10.57 14.33
N HIS A 79 -14.36 10.51 14.83
CA HIS A 79 -13.84 11.51 15.76
C HIS A 79 -13.12 12.69 15.09
N MET A 80 -13.01 12.71 13.77
CA MET A 80 -12.26 13.76 13.08
C MET A 80 -13.16 14.89 12.61
N THR A 81 -12.64 16.12 12.75
CA THR A 81 -13.25 17.30 12.13
C THR A 81 -13.01 17.27 10.63
N GLU A 82 -13.71 18.13 9.89
CA GLU A 82 -13.50 18.21 8.43
C GLU A 82 -12.06 18.58 8.07
N ALA A 83 -11.46 19.50 8.82
CA ALA A 83 -10.06 19.85 8.61
C ALA A 83 -9.12 18.68 8.87
N GLN A 84 -9.40 17.92 9.93
CA GLN A 84 -8.61 16.74 10.26
C GLN A 84 -8.72 15.67 9.19
N LYS A 85 -9.90 15.46 8.60
CA LYS A 85 -10.09 14.50 7.51
C LYS A 85 -9.24 14.87 6.30
N LYS A 86 -9.26 16.14 5.90
CA LYS A 86 -8.44 16.62 4.79
C LYS A 86 -6.96 16.43 5.06
N ALA A 87 -6.52 16.80 6.24
CA ALA A 87 -5.13 16.64 6.64
C ALA A 87 -4.73 15.17 6.70
N TYR A 88 -5.62 14.31 7.21
CA TYR A 88 -5.35 12.88 7.32
C TYR A 88 -5.15 12.23 5.95
N ILE A 89 -5.98 12.58 4.97
CA ILE A 89 -5.85 12.06 3.61
C ILE A 89 -4.45 12.37 3.05
N LEU A 90 -3.99 13.59 3.23
CA LEU A 90 -2.66 13.97 2.76
C LEU A 90 -1.56 13.29 3.57
N ALA A 91 -1.70 13.27 4.89
CA ALA A 91 -0.69 12.70 5.77
C ALA A 91 -0.51 11.20 5.54
N ASP A 92 -1.60 10.47 5.40
CA ASP A 92 -1.55 9.03 5.17
C ASP A 92 -0.77 8.70 3.89
N ASN A 93 -1.05 9.43 2.82
CA ASN A 93 -0.35 9.24 1.55
C ASN A 93 1.12 9.66 1.63
N ARG A 94 1.39 10.78 2.29
CA ARG A 94 2.75 11.31 2.39
C ARG A 94 3.65 10.40 3.22
N MET A 95 3.15 9.94 4.35
CA MET A 95 3.93 9.08 5.25
C MET A 95 4.30 7.76 4.59
N ALA A 96 3.42 7.22 3.75
CA ALA A 96 3.74 6.02 3.00
C ALA A 96 4.92 6.24 2.03
N LEU A 97 5.05 7.43 1.48
CA LEU A 97 6.15 7.77 0.58
C LEU A 97 7.47 8.00 1.31
N ASP A 98 7.41 8.36 2.59
CA ASP A 98 8.61 8.62 3.39
C ASP A 98 9.30 7.34 3.85
N ALA A 99 8.60 6.22 3.83
CA ALA A 99 9.18 4.94 4.18
C ALA A 99 10.11 4.43 3.08
N GLY A 100 11.10 3.64 3.47
CA GLY A 100 12.03 3.03 2.54
C GLY A 100 12.27 1.58 2.92
N TRP A 101 13.33 1.01 2.36
CA TRP A 101 13.69 -0.39 2.54
C TRP A 101 15.10 -0.53 3.07
N ASP A 102 15.30 -1.52 3.93
CA ASP A 102 16.63 -2.06 4.21
C ASP A 102 16.89 -3.10 3.12
N ASP A 103 17.76 -2.76 2.17
CA ASP A 103 17.94 -3.57 0.97
C ASP A 103 18.50 -4.97 1.27
N GLU A 104 19.32 -5.10 2.30
CA GLU A 104 19.87 -6.41 2.67
C GLU A 104 18.79 -7.33 3.21
N LEU A 105 17.94 -6.82 4.10
CA LEU A 105 16.84 -7.59 4.64
C LEU A 105 15.80 -7.88 3.58
N LEU A 106 15.50 -6.90 2.72
CA LEU A 106 14.55 -7.10 1.64
C LEU A 106 15.01 -8.21 0.70
N LYS A 107 16.29 -8.22 0.35
CA LYS A 107 16.86 -9.27 -0.49
C LYS A 107 16.68 -10.64 0.13
N LEU A 108 16.97 -10.76 1.43
CA LEU A 108 16.81 -12.03 2.15
C LEU A 108 15.37 -12.51 2.12
N GLU A 109 14.41 -11.59 2.31
CA GLU A 109 13.00 -11.95 2.28
C GLU A 109 12.55 -12.41 0.89
N ILE A 110 12.99 -11.71 -0.16
CA ILE A 110 12.67 -12.10 -1.54
C ILE A 110 13.28 -13.46 -1.86
N GLU A 111 14.54 -13.68 -1.50
CA GLU A 111 15.19 -14.97 -1.71
C GLU A 111 14.49 -16.09 -0.96
N GLY A 112 14.01 -15.80 0.26
CA GLY A 112 13.24 -16.76 1.04
C GLY A 112 11.95 -17.15 0.36
N LEU A 113 11.25 -16.19 -0.25
CA LEU A 113 10.03 -16.47 -0.99
C LEU A 113 10.31 -17.30 -2.24
N GLU A 114 11.40 -16.99 -2.96
CA GLU A 114 11.80 -17.77 -4.13
C GLU A 114 12.10 -19.22 -3.74
N ALA A 115 12.74 -19.42 -2.58
CA ALA A 115 13.01 -20.76 -2.08
C ALA A 115 11.76 -21.54 -1.74
N MET A 116 10.66 -20.86 -1.49
CA MET A 116 9.34 -21.45 -1.24
C MET A 116 8.50 -21.59 -2.52
N ASP A 117 9.10 -21.34 -3.68
CA ASP A 117 8.42 -21.37 -4.98
C ASP A 117 7.25 -20.39 -5.07
N PHE A 118 7.34 -19.29 -4.34
CA PHE A 118 6.31 -18.26 -4.38
C PHE A 118 6.61 -17.26 -5.49
N ASP A 119 5.57 -16.80 -6.20
CA ASP A 119 5.71 -15.79 -7.25
C ASP A 119 6.00 -14.43 -6.61
N VAL A 120 7.27 -14.03 -6.63
CA VAL A 120 7.70 -12.78 -5.99
C VAL A 120 7.19 -11.52 -6.67
N SER A 121 6.67 -11.62 -7.90
CA SER A 121 6.03 -10.47 -8.54
C SER A 121 4.79 -10.00 -7.78
N LEU A 122 4.19 -10.88 -6.99
CA LEU A 122 3.01 -10.57 -6.17
C LEU A 122 3.35 -9.67 -4.98
N THR A 123 4.62 -9.47 -4.68
CA THR A 123 5.06 -8.54 -3.64
C THR A 123 4.95 -7.08 -4.06
N GLY A 124 4.68 -6.82 -5.33
CA GLY A 124 4.56 -5.46 -5.86
C GLY A 124 5.83 -4.93 -6.50
N PHE A 125 6.96 -5.58 -6.31
CA PHE A 125 8.20 -5.20 -7.00
C PHE A 125 8.14 -5.69 -8.44
N ASP A 126 8.51 -4.83 -9.39
CA ASP A 126 8.55 -5.24 -10.78
C ASP A 126 9.85 -6.00 -11.09
N ALA A 127 9.93 -6.57 -12.31
CA ALA A 127 11.06 -7.39 -12.69
C ALA A 127 12.38 -6.62 -12.63
N ALA A 128 12.37 -5.35 -13.03
CA ALA A 128 13.58 -4.52 -13.01
C ALA A 128 14.05 -4.25 -11.59
N GLU A 129 13.12 -3.98 -10.67
CA GLU A 129 13.43 -3.78 -9.27
C GLU A 129 14.01 -5.04 -8.63
N LEU A 130 13.41 -6.19 -8.94
CA LEU A 130 13.88 -7.47 -8.44
C LEU A 130 15.26 -7.83 -8.97
N ASP A 131 15.50 -7.60 -10.27
CA ASP A 131 16.80 -7.85 -10.89
C ASP A 131 17.88 -7.02 -10.22
N LYS A 132 17.60 -5.76 -9.97
CA LYS A 132 18.55 -4.85 -9.34
C LYS A 132 18.84 -5.29 -7.91
N LEU A 133 17.83 -5.68 -7.18
CA LEU A 133 17.97 -6.12 -5.79
C LEU A 133 18.79 -7.41 -5.68
N LEU A 134 18.54 -8.36 -6.57
CA LEU A 134 19.15 -9.69 -6.52
C LEU A 134 20.48 -9.78 -7.28
N SER A 135 20.83 -8.75 -8.05
CA SER A 135 22.06 -8.73 -8.82
C SER A 135 23.26 -8.47 -7.91
N PRO A 136 24.24 -9.38 -7.82
CA PRO A 136 25.30 -9.26 -6.83
C PRO A 136 26.42 -8.27 -7.20
N GLY A 137 26.66 -8.01 -8.48
CA GLY A 137 27.86 -7.31 -8.90
C GLY A 137 27.87 -5.80 -8.75
N ALA A 138 26.80 -5.15 -9.18
CA ALA A 138 26.73 -3.68 -9.22
C ALA A 138 26.40 -3.08 -7.87
N ASP A 139 25.72 -3.84 -7.03
CA ASP A 139 25.27 -3.34 -5.74
C ASP A 139 26.35 -3.32 -4.68
N ASP A 140 27.31 -4.22 -4.78
CA ASP A 140 28.38 -4.30 -3.79
C ASP A 140 29.22 -3.03 -3.72
N VAL A 141 29.48 -2.43 -4.87
CA VAL A 141 30.30 -1.21 -4.92
C VAL A 141 29.53 -0.01 -4.35
N GLN A 142 28.26 0.11 -4.69
CA GLN A 142 27.44 1.18 -4.18
C GLN A 142 27.14 1.02 -2.70
N GLU A 143 26.99 -0.21 -2.28
CA GLU A 143 26.60 -0.49 -0.92
C GLU A 143 27.67 -0.12 0.10
N ILE A 144 28.94 -0.24 -0.24
CA ILE A 144 30.04 0.16 0.63
C ILE A 144 29.92 1.63 0.98
N GLY A 145 29.68 2.48 -0.01
CA GLY A 145 29.53 3.91 0.25
C GLY A 145 28.28 4.25 1.01
N ARG A 146 27.17 3.59 0.69
CA ARG A 146 25.90 3.86 1.34
C ARG A 146 25.81 3.29 2.74
N ALA A 147 26.41 2.13 2.97
CA ALA A 147 26.45 1.57 4.31
C ALA A 147 27.14 2.52 5.28
N SER A 148 28.22 3.13 4.83
CA SER A 148 28.90 4.15 5.60
C SER A 148 28.00 5.33 5.92
N CYS A 149 27.14 5.73 4.97
CA CYS A 149 26.18 6.80 5.19
C CYS A 149 25.07 6.41 6.17
N ARG A 150 24.60 5.19 6.07
CA ARG A 150 23.49 4.74 6.93
C ARG A 150 23.89 4.53 8.37
N GLU A 151 25.11 4.11 8.62
CA GLU A 151 25.59 3.89 9.97
C GLU A 151 25.61 5.15 10.81
N ARG A 152 25.60 6.29 10.18
CA ARG A 152 25.58 7.57 10.88
C ARG A 152 24.21 7.96 11.41
N VAL A 153 23.20 7.27 10.99
CA VAL A 153 21.82 7.53 11.41
C VAL A 153 21.38 6.72 12.65
#